data_8a8b5e31f5b576b12e285aaaaf39ac6b
#
_entry.id   8a8b5e31f5b576b12e285aaaaf39ac6b
#
_cell.length_a   1.000
_cell.length_b   1.000
_cell.length_c   1.000
_cell.angle_alpha   90.00
_cell.angle_beta   90.00
_cell.angle_gamma   90.00
#
_symmetry.space_group_name_H-M   'P 1'
#
loop_
_entity.id
_entity.type
_entity.pdbx_description
1 polymer ?
#
loop_
_entity_poly.entity_id
_entity_poly.type
_entity_poly.pdbx_seq_one_letter_code
_entity_poly.pdbx_strand_id
1 'polypeptide(L)'
;MTSTLVRGAPETSEAPPSLTSRLFTIRTLASLGIAVVIVGIAVWRAPIDWGAAWDNIRQANPLIYLAALAVYYASFVVRSIRWHVLLGNAGESRPSRSLIGIVITSFFVNCVVPAKMGDIYRAYLARQKLDVPVSKALGTIIAERLIDLIVLMSLLLAAGAVVFRTKAPGILIPYVVIGVLVCLAGVGVILVMRAGRGRRFLRLLPEAVFHRYESMRVGTVDSFARLPTLLGLTILVWAAEGTRLGLVVLSLHLVGVHLGPSQFLLIALVAALLTTVPFLPGGLGLVEAGMIGVLITVGGVTNSSAVAITLLDRSISYGSLVVIGFVIFVLTHIHVPKAQRIVTQG
;
A
#
# COMPACT_ATOMS: atom_id res chain seq x y z
N MET A 1 37.62 -8.05 -52.80
CA MET A 1 36.18 -7.88 -52.43
C MET A 1 36.10 -7.79 -50.92
N THR A 2 36.00 -6.60 -50.45
CA THR A 2 36.13 -6.19 -49.03
C THR A 2 34.79 -6.28 -48.34
N SER A 3 34.64 -7.17 -47.37
CA SER A 3 33.46 -7.26 -46.48
C SER A 3 33.64 -6.31 -45.30
N THR A 4 32.87 -5.24 -45.29
CA THR A 4 32.78 -4.25 -44.21
C THR A 4 31.99 -4.83 -43.05
N LEU A 5 32.65 -5.20 -41.97
CA LEU A 5 32.03 -5.53 -40.68
C LEU A 5 31.48 -4.25 -40.03
N VAL A 6 30.16 -4.14 -39.95
CA VAL A 6 29.49 -3.11 -39.17
C VAL A 6 29.67 -3.48 -37.68
N ARG A 7 30.54 -2.75 -36.99
CA ARG A 7 30.69 -2.76 -35.54
C ARG A 7 29.43 -2.15 -34.94
N GLY A 8 28.60 -2.96 -34.32
CA GLY A 8 27.54 -2.50 -33.43
C GLY A 8 28.15 -1.73 -32.25
N ALA A 9 27.68 -0.51 -32.02
CA ALA A 9 28.04 0.28 -30.84
C ALA A 9 27.65 -0.47 -29.56
N PRO A 10 28.45 -0.44 -28.48
CA PRO A 10 28.08 -1.05 -27.22
C PRO A 10 26.90 -0.26 -26.62
N GLU A 11 25.76 -0.93 -26.40
CA GLU A 11 24.70 -0.43 -25.58
C GLU A 11 25.26 -0.18 -24.16
N THR A 12 25.42 1.07 -23.79
CA THR A 12 25.69 1.47 -22.41
C THR A 12 24.52 1.05 -21.54
N SER A 13 24.62 -0.12 -20.94
CA SER A 13 23.76 -0.59 -19.87
C SER A 13 24.01 0.31 -18.65
N GLU A 14 23.34 1.45 -18.58
CA GLU A 14 23.29 2.22 -17.34
C GLU A 14 22.60 1.35 -16.28
N ALA A 15 23.38 0.91 -15.31
CA ALA A 15 22.88 0.22 -14.14
C ALA A 15 21.81 1.11 -13.46
N PRO A 16 20.65 0.58 -13.10
CA PRO A 16 19.62 1.39 -12.46
C PRO A 16 20.19 2.05 -11.21
N PRO A 17 19.96 3.35 -11.00
CA PRO A 17 20.54 4.10 -9.89
C PRO A 17 20.22 3.41 -8.57
N SER A 18 21.21 3.26 -7.72
CA SER A 18 21.10 2.57 -6.43
C SER A 18 19.98 3.19 -5.60
N LEU A 19 19.19 2.37 -4.89
CA LEU A 19 18.10 2.85 -4.02
C LEU A 19 18.59 3.90 -3.02
N THR A 20 19.82 3.78 -2.55
CA THR A 20 20.47 4.75 -1.66
C THR A 20 20.57 6.14 -2.29
N SER A 21 20.88 6.25 -3.59
CA SER A 21 20.96 7.56 -4.25
C SER A 21 19.59 8.21 -4.46
N ARG A 22 18.50 7.43 -4.51
CA ARG A 22 17.12 7.94 -4.60
C ARG A 22 16.52 8.27 -3.23
N LEU A 23 16.88 7.53 -2.18
CA LEU A 23 16.44 7.80 -0.81
C LEU A 23 16.96 9.15 -0.28
N PHE A 24 18.16 9.56 -0.67
CA PHE A 24 18.79 10.82 -0.28
C PHE A 24 18.66 11.94 -1.31
N THR A 25 17.71 11.82 -2.25
CA THR A 25 17.43 12.91 -3.18
C THR A 25 16.83 14.10 -2.42
N ILE A 26 17.26 15.31 -2.76
CA ILE A 26 16.77 16.57 -2.14
C ILE A 26 15.25 16.67 -2.14
N ARG A 27 14.58 16.10 -3.16
CA ARG A 27 13.11 16.03 -3.26
C ARG A 27 12.50 15.13 -2.18
N THR A 28 13.12 13.99 -1.87
CA THR A 28 12.67 13.06 -0.82
C THR A 28 12.85 13.71 0.56
N LEU A 29 13.99 14.35 0.79
CA LEU A 29 14.25 15.08 2.04
C LEU A 29 13.32 16.30 2.20
N ALA A 30 13.03 17.02 1.11
CA ALA A 30 12.11 18.14 1.13
C ALA A 30 10.66 17.67 1.41
N SER A 31 10.18 16.59 0.78
CA SER A 31 8.85 16.05 1.05
C SER A 31 8.69 15.53 2.48
N LEU A 32 9.73 14.91 3.02
CA LEU A 32 9.77 14.48 4.41
C LEU A 32 9.79 15.71 5.36
N GLY A 33 10.59 16.72 5.04
CA GLY A 33 10.63 17.98 5.78
C GLY A 33 9.27 18.69 5.80
N ILE A 34 8.59 18.79 4.64
CA ILE A 34 7.26 19.36 4.54
C ILE A 34 6.25 18.55 5.37
N ALA A 35 6.30 17.22 5.31
CA ALA A 35 5.43 16.36 6.11
C ALA A 35 5.65 16.60 7.61
N VAL A 36 6.90 16.65 8.06
CA VAL A 36 7.25 16.94 9.46
C VAL A 36 6.76 18.33 9.89
N VAL A 37 6.91 19.35 9.04
CA VAL A 37 6.42 20.70 9.32
C VAL A 37 4.90 20.75 9.41
N ILE A 38 4.19 20.11 8.49
CA ILE A 38 2.71 20.04 8.51
C ILE A 38 2.24 19.33 9.79
N VAL A 39 2.83 18.19 10.12
CA VAL A 39 2.52 17.46 11.37
C VAL A 39 2.86 18.33 12.59
N GLY A 40 4.01 18.97 12.61
CA GLY A 40 4.42 19.88 13.71
C GLY A 40 3.44 21.03 13.91
N ILE A 41 3.00 21.68 12.85
CA ILE A 41 2.00 22.78 12.90
C ILE A 41 0.64 22.24 13.37
N ALA A 42 0.19 21.08 12.84
CA ALA A 42 -1.07 20.48 13.24
C ALA A 42 -1.07 20.08 14.72
N VAL A 43 0.02 19.48 15.19
CA VAL A 43 0.25 19.11 16.58
C VAL A 43 0.28 20.34 17.49
N TRP A 44 0.98 21.41 17.08
CA TRP A 44 1.13 22.62 17.86
C TRP A 44 -0.18 23.43 17.99
N ARG A 45 -0.99 23.42 16.94
CA ARG A 45 -2.27 24.15 16.94
C ARG A 45 -3.46 23.34 17.48
N ALA A 46 -3.33 22.04 17.62
CA ALA A 46 -4.40 21.21 18.14
C ALA A 46 -4.54 21.40 19.67
N PRO A 47 -5.75 21.60 20.19
CA PRO A 47 -6.00 21.63 21.64
C PRO A 47 -5.92 20.19 22.19
N ILE A 48 -4.71 19.64 22.25
CA ILE A 48 -4.45 18.27 22.68
C ILE A 48 -3.82 18.32 24.08
N ASP A 49 -4.47 17.64 25.02
CA ASP A 49 -3.85 17.31 26.29
C ASP A 49 -2.94 16.07 26.09
N TRP A 50 -1.66 16.33 25.91
CA TRP A 50 -0.64 15.31 25.70
C TRP A 50 -0.43 14.44 26.94
N GLY A 51 -0.63 15.00 28.13
CA GLY A 51 -0.56 14.26 29.39
C GLY A 51 -1.64 13.18 29.43
N ALA A 52 -2.90 13.57 29.23
CA ALA A 52 -4.02 12.64 29.18
C ALA A 52 -3.89 11.61 28.04
N ALA A 53 -3.40 12.00 26.88
CA ALA A 53 -3.14 11.05 25.77
C ALA A 53 -2.08 10.02 26.15
N TRP A 54 -1.01 10.44 26.80
CA TRP A 54 0.08 9.55 27.25
C TRP A 54 -0.37 8.62 28.38
N ASP A 55 -1.16 9.11 29.31
CA ASP A 55 -1.72 8.29 30.41
C ASP A 55 -2.67 7.22 29.86
N ASN A 56 -3.48 7.54 28.85
CA ASN A 56 -4.27 6.56 28.14
C ASN A 56 -3.41 5.45 27.49
N ILE A 57 -2.30 5.84 26.84
CA ILE A 57 -1.39 4.87 26.19
C ILE A 57 -0.71 3.97 27.25
N ARG A 58 -0.29 4.52 28.38
CA ARG A 58 0.37 3.76 29.46
C ARG A 58 -0.55 2.70 30.08
N GLN A 59 -1.85 2.95 30.08
CA GLN A 59 -2.86 2.01 30.61
C GLN A 59 -3.28 0.96 29.61
N ALA A 60 -2.75 0.99 28.38
CA ALA A 60 -3.09 0.03 27.34
C ALA A 60 -2.72 -1.40 27.75
N ASN A 61 -3.66 -2.32 27.56
CA ASN A 61 -3.42 -3.73 27.81
C ASN A 61 -2.44 -4.31 26.78
N PRO A 62 -1.23 -4.76 27.20
CA PRO A 62 -0.21 -5.20 26.28
C PRO A 62 -0.59 -6.47 25.50
N LEU A 63 -1.39 -7.36 26.08
CA LEU A 63 -1.82 -8.59 25.41
C LEU A 63 -2.77 -8.29 24.25
N ILE A 64 -3.71 -7.38 24.45
CA ILE A 64 -4.65 -6.98 23.40
C ILE A 64 -3.90 -6.19 22.31
N TYR A 65 -2.94 -5.35 22.69
CA TYR A 65 -2.07 -4.67 21.73
C TYR A 65 -1.23 -5.66 20.90
N LEU A 66 -0.66 -6.69 21.51
CA LEU A 66 0.05 -7.76 20.81
C LEU A 66 -0.88 -8.56 19.88
N ALA A 67 -2.14 -8.78 20.28
CA ALA A 67 -3.15 -9.37 19.40
C ALA A 67 -3.41 -8.49 18.16
N ALA A 68 -3.51 -7.17 18.34
CA ALA A 68 -3.64 -6.23 17.22
C ALA A 68 -2.43 -6.29 16.27
N LEU A 69 -1.22 -6.36 16.83
CA LEU A 69 0.01 -6.53 16.07
C LEU A 69 0.02 -7.86 15.30
N ALA A 70 -0.41 -8.96 15.93
CA ALA A 70 -0.51 -10.28 15.30
C ALA A 70 -1.51 -10.27 14.12
N VAL A 71 -2.69 -9.66 14.29
CA VAL A 71 -3.70 -9.49 13.23
C VAL A 71 -3.12 -8.69 12.06
N TYR A 72 -2.37 -7.62 12.35
CA TYR A 72 -1.71 -6.81 11.32
C TYR A 72 -0.74 -7.65 10.48
N TYR A 73 0.16 -8.42 11.11
CA TYR A 73 1.10 -9.26 10.36
C TYR A 73 0.44 -10.48 9.71
N ALA A 74 -0.64 -11.02 10.28
CA ALA A 74 -1.46 -12.03 9.61
C ALA A 74 -2.06 -11.50 8.30
N SER A 75 -2.41 -10.20 8.22
CA SER A 75 -2.87 -9.59 6.98
C SER A 75 -1.83 -9.64 5.85
N PHE A 76 -0.52 -9.60 6.15
CA PHE A 76 0.55 -9.75 5.16
C PHE A 76 0.62 -11.17 4.59
N VAL A 77 0.28 -12.18 5.37
CA VAL A 77 0.15 -13.56 4.86
C VAL A 77 -1.00 -13.62 3.86
N VAL A 78 -2.15 -13.03 4.19
CA VAL A 78 -3.31 -12.96 3.27
C VAL A 78 -2.97 -12.19 1.99
N ARG A 79 -2.29 -11.04 2.12
CA ARG A 79 -1.80 -10.24 0.97
C ARG A 79 -0.84 -11.04 0.08
N SER A 80 0.01 -11.87 0.68
CA SER A 80 0.95 -12.71 -0.04
C SER A 80 0.26 -13.88 -0.76
N ILE A 81 -0.75 -14.49 -0.13
CA ILE A 81 -1.61 -15.50 -0.77
C ILE A 81 -2.37 -14.85 -1.94
N ARG A 82 -2.92 -13.66 -1.77
CA ARG A 82 -3.60 -12.94 -2.84
C ARG A 82 -2.66 -12.67 -4.02
N TRP A 83 -1.44 -12.21 -3.75
CA TRP A 83 -0.47 -11.97 -4.82
C TRP A 83 0.01 -13.27 -5.49
N HIS A 84 0.09 -14.37 -4.76
CA HIS A 84 0.30 -15.71 -5.33
C HIS A 84 -0.80 -16.07 -6.35
N VAL A 85 -2.06 -15.83 -6.00
CA VAL A 85 -3.19 -16.06 -6.92
C VAL A 85 -3.10 -15.17 -8.16
N LEU A 86 -2.80 -13.88 -7.99
CA LEU A 86 -2.63 -12.92 -9.09
C LEU A 86 -1.50 -13.33 -10.05
N LEU A 87 -0.34 -13.69 -9.52
CA LEU A 87 0.79 -14.19 -10.31
C LEU A 87 0.45 -15.51 -11.00
N GLY A 88 -0.21 -16.44 -10.29
CA GLY A 88 -0.63 -17.71 -10.87
C GLY A 88 -1.62 -17.52 -12.04
N ASN A 89 -2.59 -16.62 -11.91
CA ASN A 89 -3.51 -16.25 -12.97
C ASN A 89 -2.79 -15.65 -14.19
N ALA A 90 -1.71 -14.90 -13.96
CA ALA A 90 -0.85 -14.33 -15.01
C ALA A 90 0.17 -15.35 -15.58
N GLY A 91 0.11 -16.62 -15.20
CA GLY A 91 1.01 -17.68 -15.67
C GLY A 91 2.36 -17.74 -14.95
N GLU A 92 2.49 -17.06 -13.79
CA GLU A 92 3.71 -17.04 -12.97
C GLU A 92 3.45 -17.64 -11.59
N SER A 93 3.29 -18.96 -11.50
CA SER A 93 3.07 -19.61 -10.21
C SER A 93 4.34 -19.58 -9.36
N ARG A 94 4.26 -18.99 -8.17
CA ARG A 94 5.36 -18.93 -7.17
C ARG A 94 4.79 -19.22 -5.79
N PRO A 95 5.51 -19.95 -4.91
CA PRO A 95 4.99 -20.29 -3.59
C PRO A 95 4.74 -19.03 -2.76
N SER A 96 3.58 -18.95 -2.10
CA SER A 96 3.19 -17.79 -1.29
C SER A 96 4.19 -17.42 -0.21
N ARG A 97 4.89 -18.42 0.36
CA ARG A 97 5.92 -18.20 1.39
C ARG A 97 7.08 -17.33 0.90
N SER A 98 7.50 -17.50 -0.36
CA SER A 98 8.58 -16.69 -0.92
C SER A 98 8.15 -15.24 -1.22
N LEU A 99 6.83 -14.98 -1.25
CA LEU A 99 6.26 -13.67 -1.53
C LEU A 99 6.12 -12.80 -0.26
N ILE A 100 6.01 -13.40 0.94
CA ILE A 100 5.76 -12.67 2.20
C ILE A 100 6.83 -11.59 2.43
N GLY A 101 8.11 -11.96 2.38
CA GLY A 101 9.20 -11.02 2.57
C GLY A 101 9.22 -9.90 1.52
N ILE A 102 8.89 -10.23 0.26
CA ILE A 102 8.82 -9.24 -0.83
C ILE A 102 7.68 -8.25 -0.58
N VAL A 103 6.51 -8.74 -0.14
CA VAL A 103 5.34 -7.90 0.17
C VAL A 103 5.65 -6.97 1.34
N ILE A 104 6.17 -7.49 2.47
CA ILE A 104 6.52 -6.67 3.64
C ILE A 104 7.57 -5.61 3.25
N THR A 105 8.61 -5.98 2.52
CA THR A 105 9.64 -5.05 2.05
C THR A 105 9.04 -3.95 1.14
N SER A 106 8.11 -4.31 0.27
CA SER A 106 7.40 -3.34 -0.58
C SER A 106 6.63 -2.30 0.24
N PHE A 107 5.92 -2.74 1.28
CA PHE A 107 5.18 -1.85 2.17
C PHE A 107 6.13 -0.98 3.01
N PHE A 108 7.25 -1.53 3.49
CA PHE A 108 8.31 -0.76 4.15
C PHE A 108 8.83 0.35 3.24
N VAL A 109 9.17 0.04 1.98
CA VAL A 109 9.63 1.04 1.01
C VAL A 109 8.56 2.12 0.77
N ASN A 110 7.27 1.77 0.74
CA ASN A 110 6.18 2.74 0.64
C ASN A 110 6.05 3.64 1.88
N CYS A 111 6.50 3.18 3.06
CA CYS A 111 6.54 4.00 4.28
C CYS A 111 7.71 5.00 4.28
N VAL A 112 8.84 4.64 3.66
CA VAL A 112 10.06 5.46 3.72
C VAL A 112 10.22 6.33 2.48
N VAL A 113 9.79 5.84 1.31
CA VAL A 113 9.98 6.53 0.02
C VAL A 113 8.64 7.05 -0.49
N PRO A 114 8.55 8.34 -0.87
CA PRO A 114 7.34 8.90 -1.47
C PRO A 114 7.06 8.27 -2.86
N ALA A 115 5.92 8.65 -3.44
CA ALA A 115 5.48 8.23 -4.78
C ALA A 115 5.22 6.72 -4.95
N LYS A 116 4.88 5.99 -3.86
CA LYS A 116 4.53 4.56 -3.93
C LYS A 116 5.61 3.69 -4.60
N MET A 117 6.88 4.07 -4.44
CA MET A 117 8.02 3.37 -5.05
C MET A 117 8.14 1.91 -4.59
N GLY A 118 7.55 1.54 -3.47
CA GLY A 118 7.53 0.16 -3.00
C GLY A 118 6.83 -0.81 -3.95
N ASP A 119 5.81 -0.38 -4.69
CA ASP A 119 5.13 -1.22 -5.67
C ASP A 119 6.06 -1.53 -6.87
N ILE A 120 6.85 -0.54 -7.33
CA ILE A 120 7.88 -0.73 -8.35
C ILE A 120 8.99 -1.63 -7.82
N TYR A 121 9.42 -1.41 -6.58
CA TYR A 121 10.44 -2.21 -5.93
C TYR A 121 10.00 -3.67 -5.74
N ARG A 122 8.71 -3.91 -5.47
CA ARG A 122 8.10 -5.25 -5.42
C ARG A 122 8.26 -5.99 -6.75
N ALA A 123 8.00 -5.33 -7.87
CA ALA A 123 8.19 -5.93 -9.21
C ALA A 123 9.68 -6.20 -9.50
N TYR A 124 10.58 -5.32 -9.07
CA TYR A 124 12.02 -5.54 -9.17
C TYR A 124 12.48 -6.76 -8.35
N LEU A 125 12.05 -6.87 -7.09
CA LEU A 125 12.36 -8.04 -6.25
C LEU A 125 11.78 -9.34 -6.82
N ALA A 126 10.59 -9.29 -7.43
CA ALA A 126 10.01 -10.44 -8.12
C ALA A 126 10.89 -10.91 -9.28
N ARG A 127 11.47 -9.99 -10.04
CA ARG A 127 12.43 -10.33 -11.11
C ARG A 127 13.70 -10.91 -10.54
N GLN A 128 14.26 -10.27 -9.52
CA GLN A 128 15.56 -10.66 -8.98
C GLN A 128 15.53 -12.01 -8.26
N LYS A 129 14.45 -12.30 -7.50
CA LYS A 129 14.37 -13.48 -6.62
C LYS A 129 13.59 -14.65 -7.20
N LEU A 130 12.67 -14.36 -8.10
CA LEU A 130 11.68 -15.34 -8.56
C LEU A 130 11.68 -15.46 -10.10
N ASP A 131 12.51 -14.71 -10.78
CA ASP A 131 12.62 -14.66 -12.24
C ASP A 131 11.28 -14.33 -12.94
N VAL A 132 10.44 -13.51 -12.30
CA VAL A 132 9.19 -13.02 -12.87
C VAL A 132 9.46 -11.75 -13.68
N PRO A 133 9.02 -11.62 -14.94
CA PRO A 133 9.20 -10.40 -15.72
C PRO A 133 8.64 -9.16 -15.02
N VAL A 134 9.44 -8.07 -14.93
CA VAL A 134 9.05 -6.84 -14.22
C VAL A 134 7.72 -6.27 -14.72
N SER A 135 7.53 -6.22 -16.06
CA SER A 135 6.31 -5.73 -16.68
C SER A 135 5.08 -6.56 -16.30
N LYS A 136 5.21 -7.89 -16.24
CA LYS A 136 4.14 -8.80 -15.83
C LYS A 136 3.83 -8.63 -14.34
N ALA A 137 4.86 -8.56 -13.48
CA ALA A 137 4.69 -8.30 -12.05
C ALA A 137 3.99 -6.95 -11.79
N LEU A 138 4.37 -5.88 -12.52
CA LEU A 138 3.68 -4.58 -12.45
C LEU A 138 2.22 -4.70 -12.86
N GLY A 139 1.92 -5.48 -13.90
CA GLY A 139 0.55 -5.75 -14.32
C GLY A 139 -0.30 -6.37 -13.20
N THR A 140 0.24 -7.38 -12.49
CA THR A 140 -0.45 -8.00 -11.35
C THR A 140 -0.64 -7.04 -10.18
N ILE A 141 0.32 -6.15 -9.92
CA ILE A 141 0.24 -5.12 -8.89
C ILE A 141 -0.83 -4.07 -9.24
N ILE A 142 -0.93 -3.66 -10.50
CA ILE A 142 -1.99 -2.75 -10.97
C ILE A 142 -3.36 -3.40 -10.76
N ALA A 143 -3.53 -4.67 -11.13
CA ALA A 143 -4.77 -5.41 -10.89
C ALA A 143 -5.12 -5.46 -9.40
N GLU A 144 -4.13 -5.73 -8.53
CA GLU A 144 -4.28 -5.71 -7.08
C GLU A 144 -4.78 -4.34 -6.58
N ARG A 145 -4.17 -3.24 -7.03
CA ARG A 145 -4.57 -1.88 -6.63
C ARG A 145 -5.98 -1.52 -7.08
N LEU A 146 -6.40 -1.96 -8.26
CA LEU A 146 -7.75 -1.75 -8.75
C LEU A 146 -8.79 -2.52 -7.92
N ILE A 147 -8.51 -3.78 -7.59
CA ILE A 147 -9.37 -4.58 -6.71
C ILE A 147 -9.45 -3.93 -5.32
N ASP A 148 -8.29 -3.54 -4.75
CA ASP A 148 -8.22 -2.86 -3.45
C ASP A 148 -9.09 -1.60 -3.44
N LEU A 149 -8.99 -0.76 -4.47
CA LEU A 149 -9.74 0.49 -4.56
C LEU A 149 -11.25 0.25 -4.67
N ILE A 150 -11.67 -0.69 -5.53
CA ILE A 150 -13.09 -1.03 -5.72
C ILE A 150 -13.68 -1.57 -4.42
N VAL A 151 -13.02 -2.52 -3.78
CA VAL A 151 -13.50 -3.13 -2.53
C VAL A 151 -13.49 -2.09 -1.39
N LEU A 152 -12.42 -1.27 -1.28
CA LEU A 152 -12.33 -0.20 -0.30
C LEU A 152 -13.49 0.78 -0.44
N MET A 153 -13.77 1.27 -1.66
CA MET A 153 -14.88 2.19 -1.90
C MET A 153 -16.23 1.54 -1.59
N SER A 154 -16.43 0.28 -1.98
CA SER A 154 -17.68 -0.46 -1.70
C SER A 154 -17.90 -0.63 -0.19
N LEU A 155 -16.86 -1.01 0.54
CA LEU A 155 -16.91 -1.17 2.00
C LEU A 155 -17.07 0.17 2.71
N LEU A 156 -16.42 1.24 2.21
CA LEU A 156 -16.55 2.59 2.76
C LEU A 156 -17.99 3.10 2.62
N LEU A 157 -18.62 2.88 1.47
CA LEU A 157 -20.02 3.20 1.22
C LEU A 157 -20.95 2.38 2.14
N ALA A 158 -20.72 1.08 2.26
CA ALA A 158 -21.52 0.20 3.10
C ALA A 158 -21.40 0.57 4.59
N ALA A 159 -20.16 0.75 5.09
CA ALA A 159 -19.92 1.16 6.46
C ALA A 159 -20.49 2.57 6.75
N GLY A 160 -20.32 3.50 5.81
CA GLY A 160 -20.89 4.85 5.88
C GLY A 160 -22.42 4.83 5.92
N ALA A 161 -23.08 4.03 5.10
CA ALA A 161 -24.54 3.87 5.10
C ALA A 161 -25.05 3.32 6.45
N VAL A 162 -24.32 2.40 7.08
CA VAL A 162 -24.67 1.89 8.42
C VAL A 162 -24.45 2.93 9.51
N VAL A 163 -23.36 3.69 9.46
CA VAL A 163 -23.00 4.69 10.47
C VAL A 163 -23.91 5.92 10.37
N PHE A 164 -24.21 6.39 9.15
CA PHE A 164 -25.00 7.61 8.90
C PHE A 164 -26.46 7.33 8.53
N ARG A 165 -27.08 6.33 9.09
CA ARG A 165 -28.43 5.79 8.76
C ARG A 165 -29.48 6.79 8.30
N THR A 166 -29.46 8.03 8.77
CA THR A 166 -30.53 9.04 8.52
C THR A 166 -30.02 10.35 7.87
N LYS A 167 -28.78 10.75 8.08
CA LYS A 167 -28.22 12.01 7.53
C LYS A 167 -26.72 11.85 7.32
N ALA A 168 -26.32 11.42 6.11
CA ALA A 168 -24.93 11.57 5.72
C ALA A 168 -24.57 13.07 5.67
N PRO A 169 -23.45 13.50 6.30
CA PRO A 169 -22.99 14.87 6.15
C PRO A 169 -22.79 15.19 4.68
N GLY A 170 -23.45 16.28 4.19
CA GLY A 170 -23.39 16.65 2.77
C GLY A 170 -21.98 16.84 2.23
N ILE A 171 -21.04 17.16 3.12
CA ILE A 171 -19.61 17.27 2.81
C ILE A 171 -18.98 15.94 2.31
N LEU A 172 -19.58 14.78 2.61
CA LEU A 172 -19.08 13.48 2.15
C LEU A 172 -19.47 13.17 0.70
N ILE A 173 -20.53 13.76 0.19
CA ILE A 173 -21.05 13.47 -1.16
C ILE A 173 -19.97 13.68 -2.26
N PRO A 174 -19.24 14.81 -2.32
CA PRO A 174 -18.21 14.99 -3.32
C PRO A 174 -17.12 13.90 -3.27
N TYR A 175 -16.69 13.49 -2.09
CA TYR A 175 -15.65 12.46 -1.94
C TYR A 175 -16.15 11.09 -2.39
N VAL A 176 -17.41 10.77 -2.12
CA VAL A 176 -18.06 9.55 -2.62
C VAL A 176 -18.14 9.56 -4.15
N VAL A 177 -18.59 10.67 -4.73
CA VAL A 177 -18.70 10.84 -6.19
C VAL A 177 -17.32 10.69 -6.85
N ILE A 178 -16.30 11.37 -6.33
CA ILE A 178 -14.92 11.25 -6.83
C ILE A 178 -14.43 9.79 -6.72
N GLY A 179 -14.64 9.13 -5.58
CA GLY A 179 -14.26 7.73 -5.40
C GLY A 179 -14.92 6.78 -6.40
N VAL A 180 -16.23 6.95 -6.63
CA VAL A 180 -16.98 6.19 -7.64
C VAL A 180 -16.46 6.47 -9.05
N LEU A 181 -16.21 7.73 -9.40
CA LEU A 181 -15.66 8.09 -10.71
C LEU A 181 -14.28 7.48 -10.94
N VAL A 182 -13.41 7.48 -9.93
CA VAL A 182 -12.09 6.86 -9.99
C VAL A 182 -12.20 5.33 -10.17
N CYS A 183 -13.14 4.67 -9.47
CA CYS A 183 -13.41 3.25 -9.65
C CYS A 183 -13.91 2.95 -11.07
N LEU A 184 -14.86 3.72 -11.58
CA LEU A 184 -15.38 3.58 -12.94
C LEU A 184 -14.30 3.79 -13.99
N ALA A 185 -13.44 4.80 -13.81
CA ALA A 185 -12.29 5.03 -14.69
C ALA A 185 -11.32 3.83 -14.67
N GLY A 186 -11.02 3.28 -13.48
CA GLY A 186 -10.19 2.08 -13.33
C GLY A 186 -10.77 0.87 -14.06
N VAL A 187 -12.06 0.60 -13.87
CA VAL A 187 -12.78 -0.46 -14.61
C VAL A 187 -12.75 -0.20 -16.11
N GLY A 188 -12.97 1.05 -16.53
CA GLY A 188 -12.89 1.46 -17.94
C GLY A 188 -11.54 1.16 -18.58
N VAL A 189 -10.44 1.45 -17.86
CA VAL A 189 -9.07 1.13 -18.30
C VAL A 189 -8.90 -0.38 -18.49
N ILE A 190 -9.37 -1.20 -17.55
CA ILE A 190 -9.29 -2.65 -17.66
C ILE A 190 -10.08 -3.15 -18.90
N LEU A 191 -11.28 -2.63 -19.11
CA LEU A 191 -12.12 -3.01 -20.26
C LEU A 191 -11.46 -2.63 -21.59
N VAL A 192 -10.83 -1.46 -21.67
CA VAL A 192 -10.06 -1.00 -22.84
C VAL A 192 -8.85 -1.92 -23.07
N MET A 193 -8.11 -2.27 -22.00
CA MET A 193 -6.97 -3.18 -22.07
C MET A 193 -7.43 -4.58 -22.52
N ARG A 194 -8.55 -5.09 -21.98
CA ARG A 194 -9.13 -6.37 -22.36
C ARG A 194 -9.59 -6.39 -23.82
N ALA A 195 -10.24 -5.32 -24.27
CA ALA A 195 -10.70 -5.17 -25.66
C ALA A 195 -9.55 -4.98 -26.67
N GLY A 196 -8.30 -4.78 -26.20
CA GLY A 196 -7.14 -4.58 -27.07
C GLY A 196 -7.17 -3.29 -27.89
N ARG A 197 -8.09 -2.36 -27.58
CA ARG A 197 -8.25 -1.11 -28.36
C ARG A 197 -6.98 -0.24 -28.41
N GLY A 198 -6.15 -0.28 -27.35
CA GLY A 198 -4.86 0.41 -27.31
C GLY A 198 -3.77 -0.20 -28.21
N ARG A 199 -3.91 -1.47 -28.63
CA ARG A 199 -2.90 -2.20 -29.41
C ARG A 199 -2.56 -1.53 -30.74
N ARG A 200 -3.53 -0.92 -31.44
CA ARG A 200 -3.30 -0.26 -32.72
C ARG A 200 -2.36 0.94 -32.59
N PHE A 201 -2.57 1.78 -31.57
CA PHE A 201 -1.70 2.93 -31.30
C PHE A 201 -0.33 2.53 -30.78
N LEU A 202 -0.29 1.51 -29.94
CA LEU A 202 0.96 1.06 -29.30
C LEU A 202 1.85 0.24 -30.24
N ARG A 203 1.34 -0.29 -31.38
CA ARG A 203 2.14 -0.90 -32.44
C ARG A 203 3.01 0.09 -33.19
N LEU A 204 2.76 1.39 -33.04
CA LEU A 204 3.62 2.46 -33.59
C LEU A 204 4.89 2.68 -32.71
N LEU A 205 4.92 2.12 -31.51
CA LEU A 205 6.08 2.21 -30.61
C LEU A 205 7.15 1.17 -30.98
N PRO A 206 8.42 1.39 -30.57
CA PRO A 206 9.48 0.41 -30.73
C PRO A 206 9.07 -0.94 -30.16
N GLU A 207 9.46 -2.01 -30.84
CA GLU A 207 9.04 -3.39 -30.53
C GLU A 207 9.28 -3.77 -29.06
N ALA A 208 10.42 -3.37 -28.48
CA ALA A 208 10.74 -3.60 -27.07
C ALA A 208 9.72 -2.96 -26.10
N VAL A 209 9.18 -1.77 -26.43
CA VAL A 209 8.16 -1.08 -25.63
C VAL A 209 6.82 -1.79 -25.77
N PHE A 210 6.48 -2.19 -27.00
CA PHE A 210 5.25 -2.95 -27.27
C PHE A 210 5.22 -4.28 -26.51
N HIS A 211 6.32 -5.05 -26.52
CA HIS A 211 6.42 -6.30 -25.77
C HIS A 211 6.28 -6.10 -24.25
N ARG A 212 6.90 -5.05 -23.69
CA ARG A 212 6.76 -4.71 -22.26
C ARG A 212 5.32 -4.35 -21.90
N TYR A 213 4.66 -3.56 -22.77
CA TYR A 213 3.23 -3.23 -22.58
C TYR A 213 2.35 -4.48 -22.65
N GLU A 214 2.55 -5.34 -23.64
CA GLU A 214 1.75 -6.56 -23.79
C GLU A 214 1.92 -7.51 -22.60
N SER A 215 3.16 -7.67 -22.10
CA SER A 215 3.43 -8.43 -20.87
C SER A 215 2.73 -7.84 -19.66
N MET A 216 2.71 -6.50 -19.51
CA MET A 216 1.99 -5.82 -18.44
C MET A 216 0.47 -5.97 -18.60
N ARG A 217 -0.06 -5.85 -19.81
CA ARG A 217 -1.47 -6.03 -20.14
C ARG A 217 -1.95 -7.44 -19.77
N VAL A 218 -1.20 -8.46 -20.19
CA VAL A 218 -1.48 -9.86 -19.85
C VAL A 218 -1.47 -10.02 -18.33
N GLY A 219 -0.43 -9.53 -17.65
CA GLY A 219 -0.34 -9.54 -16.19
C GLY A 219 -1.53 -8.87 -15.50
N THR A 220 -2.06 -7.78 -16.08
CA THR A 220 -3.22 -7.08 -15.51
C THR A 220 -4.52 -7.82 -15.80
N VAL A 221 -4.80 -8.16 -17.06
CA VAL A 221 -6.09 -8.69 -17.50
C VAL A 221 -6.32 -10.11 -16.99
N ASP A 222 -5.29 -10.97 -17.09
CA ASP A 222 -5.39 -12.37 -16.71
C ASP A 222 -5.46 -12.54 -15.19
N SER A 223 -4.93 -11.55 -14.44
CA SER A 223 -5.05 -11.51 -12.97
C SER A 223 -6.49 -11.63 -12.47
N PHE A 224 -7.48 -11.21 -13.24
CA PHE A 224 -8.90 -11.26 -12.85
C PHE A 224 -9.56 -12.64 -13.06
N ALA A 225 -8.84 -13.68 -13.51
CA ALA A 225 -9.42 -15.00 -13.81
C ALA A 225 -10.14 -15.64 -12.60
N ARG A 226 -9.63 -15.42 -11.37
CA ARG A 226 -10.25 -15.94 -10.12
C ARG A 226 -10.82 -14.81 -9.26
N LEU A 227 -11.61 -13.93 -9.86
CA LEU A 227 -12.13 -12.73 -9.22
C LEU A 227 -12.83 -12.99 -7.87
N PRO A 228 -13.71 -14.00 -7.69
CA PRO A 228 -14.36 -14.26 -6.39
C PRO A 228 -13.35 -14.53 -5.27
N THR A 229 -12.32 -15.34 -5.54
CA THR A 229 -11.23 -15.61 -4.57
C THR A 229 -10.47 -14.33 -4.20
N LEU A 230 -10.16 -13.50 -5.19
CA LEU A 230 -9.45 -12.24 -4.98
C LEU A 230 -10.29 -11.26 -4.17
N LEU A 231 -11.58 -11.15 -4.45
CA LEU A 231 -12.51 -10.32 -3.67
C LEU A 231 -12.59 -10.81 -2.22
N GLY A 232 -12.74 -12.11 -1.99
CA GLY A 232 -12.76 -12.69 -0.65
C GLY A 232 -11.48 -12.41 0.14
N LEU A 233 -10.30 -12.61 -0.47
CA LEU A 233 -9.01 -12.29 0.16
C LEU A 233 -8.86 -10.78 0.42
N THR A 234 -9.38 -9.93 -0.46
CA THR A 234 -9.32 -8.47 -0.27
C THR A 234 -10.23 -8.02 0.87
N ILE A 235 -11.45 -8.57 0.94
CA ILE A 235 -12.39 -8.30 2.05
C ILE A 235 -11.75 -8.76 3.37
N LEU A 236 -11.09 -9.91 3.40
CA LEU A 236 -10.40 -10.42 4.59
C LEU A 236 -9.27 -9.49 5.03
N VAL A 237 -8.50 -8.91 4.09
CA VAL A 237 -7.48 -7.91 4.40
C VAL A 237 -8.11 -6.67 5.05
N TRP A 238 -9.20 -6.14 4.49
CA TRP A 238 -9.86 -4.95 5.06
C TRP A 238 -10.55 -5.26 6.39
N ALA A 239 -11.10 -6.45 6.56
CA ALA A 239 -11.63 -6.90 7.85
C ALA A 239 -10.53 -6.98 8.92
N ALA A 240 -9.33 -7.46 8.56
CA ALA A 240 -8.18 -7.48 9.47
C ALA A 240 -7.75 -6.06 9.88
N GLU A 241 -7.78 -5.08 8.97
CA GLU A 241 -7.48 -3.67 9.29
C GLU A 241 -8.50 -3.08 10.28
N GLY A 242 -9.79 -3.33 10.07
CA GLY A 242 -10.85 -2.92 11.00
C GLY A 242 -10.73 -3.61 12.36
N THR A 243 -10.43 -4.92 12.37
CA THR A 243 -10.22 -5.70 13.60
C THR A 243 -8.99 -5.20 14.37
N ARG A 244 -7.89 -4.90 13.69
CA ARG A 244 -6.69 -4.31 14.30
C ARG A 244 -7.04 -3.02 15.04
N LEU A 245 -7.75 -2.09 14.38
CA LEU A 245 -8.17 -0.84 15.01
C LEU A 245 -9.10 -1.09 16.21
N GLY A 246 -10.06 -2.02 16.08
CA GLY A 246 -10.92 -2.41 17.18
C GLY A 246 -10.16 -2.94 18.40
N LEU A 247 -9.15 -3.78 18.17
CA LEU A 247 -8.27 -4.28 19.23
C LEU A 247 -7.41 -3.16 19.84
N VAL A 248 -6.94 -2.19 19.05
CA VAL A 248 -6.23 -1.02 19.58
C VAL A 248 -7.12 -0.21 20.51
N VAL A 249 -8.35 0.09 20.10
CA VAL A 249 -9.32 0.81 20.95
C VAL A 249 -9.64 0.02 22.21
N LEU A 250 -9.86 -1.30 22.08
CA LEU A 250 -10.13 -2.18 23.22
C LEU A 250 -8.94 -2.23 24.20
N SER A 251 -7.69 -2.18 23.69
CA SER A 251 -6.50 -2.22 24.53
C SER A 251 -6.39 -1.01 25.46
N LEU A 252 -6.92 0.14 25.04
CA LEU A 252 -6.83 1.40 25.77
C LEU A 252 -7.84 1.54 26.93
N HIS A 253 -8.83 0.64 27.02
CA HIS A 253 -9.88 0.66 28.07
C HIS A 253 -10.53 2.04 28.30
N LEU A 254 -10.73 2.82 27.20
CA LEU A 254 -11.21 4.20 27.29
C LEU A 254 -12.65 4.26 27.80
N VAL A 255 -12.88 4.99 28.89
CA VAL A 255 -14.21 5.18 29.46
C VAL A 255 -15.06 6.03 28.51
N GLY A 256 -16.29 5.57 28.23
CA GLY A 256 -17.23 6.32 27.40
C GLY A 256 -17.01 6.20 25.89
N VAL A 257 -16.04 5.42 25.43
CA VAL A 257 -15.82 5.15 24.00
C VAL A 257 -16.57 3.89 23.60
N HIS A 258 -17.66 4.06 22.85
CA HIS A 258 -18.51 2.97 22.35
C HIS A 258 -18.53 2.98 20.83
N LEU A 259 -17.51 2.36 20.22
CA LEU A 259 -17.41 2.21 18.76
C LEU A 259 -17.87 0.82 18.34
N GLY A 260 -18.75 0.77 17.34
CA GLY A 260 -19.20 -0.50 16.74
C GLY A 260 -18.28 -0.97 15.59
N PRO A 261 -18.46 -2.22 15.13
CA PRO A 261 -17.64 -2.79 14.04
C PRO A 261 -17.65 -1.96 12.75
N SER A 262 -18.80 -1.36 12.39
CA SER A 262 -18.92 -0.49 11.21
C SER A 262 -18.12 0.81 11.35
N GLN A 263 -18.02 1.38 12.55
CA GLN A 263 -17.20 2.56 12.81
C GLN A 263 -15.71 2.22 12.78
N PHE A 264 -15.28 1.09 13.36
CA PHE A 264 -13.90 0.63 13.23
C PHE A 264 -13.50 0.42 11.77
N LEU A 265 -14.35 -0.25 10.99
CA LEU A 265 -14.12 -0.45 9.58
C LEU A 265 -14.06 0.89 8.83
N LEU A 266 -15.01 1.80 9.06
CA LEU A 266 -15.04 3.11 8.44
C LEU A 266 -13.75 3.89 8.69
N ILE A 267 -13.29 3.97 9.95
CA ILE A 267 -12.09 4.70 10.34
C ILE A 267 -10.84 4.06 9.68
N ALA A 268 -10.73 2.73 9.72
CA ALA A 268 -9.62 2.01 9.11
C ALA A 268 -9.58 2.21 7.58
N LEU A 269 -10.74 2.22 6.91
CA LEU A 269 -10.84 2.44 5.46
C LEU A 269 -10.51 3.90 5.09
N VAL A 270 -10.93 4.87 5.89
CA VAL A 270 -10.54 6.29 5.69
C VAL A 270 -9.02 6.43 5.85
N ALA A 271 -8.44 5.85 6.89
CA ALA A 271 -6.98 5.85 7.07
C ALA A 271 -6.27 5.23 5.86
N ALA A 272 -6.74 4.07 5.37
CA ALA A 272 -6.21 3.42 4.20
C ALA A 272 -6.33 4.27 2.93
N LEU A 273 -7.47 4.93 2.72
CA LEU A 273 -7.67 5.86 1.60
C LEU A 273 -6.66 7.01 1.65
N LEU A 274 -6.44 7.61 2.81
CA LEU A 274 -5.49 8.69 3.00
C LEU A 274 -4.04 8.25 2.74
N THR A 275 -3.69 6.98 3.02
CA THR A 275 -2.37 6.44 2.64
C THR A 275 -2.19 6.34 1.13
N THR A 276 -3.25 6.39 0.32
CA THR A 276 -3.12 6.31 -1.15
C THR A 276 -2.54 7.57 -1.76
N VAL A 277 -2.54 8.70 -1.05
CA VAL A 277 -1.93 9.96 -1.50
C VAL A 277 -0.43 9.76 -1.70
N PRO A 278 0.10 9.93 -2.94
CA PRO A 278 1.43 9.45 -3.27
C PRO A 278 2.56 10.36 -2.76
N PHE A 279 2.25 11.59 -2.36
CA PHE A 279 3.27 12.60 -2.04
C PHE A 279 3.85 12.44 -0.63
N LEU A 280 3.13 11.80 0.29
CA LEU A 280 3.52 11.64 1.70
C LEU A 280 3.98 10.20 1.97
N PRO A 281 5.20 9.99 2.46
CA PRO A 281 5.70 8.66 2.82
C PRO A 281 4.79 8.02 3.88
N GLY A 282 4.19 6.86 3.58
CA GLY A 282 3.25 6.19 4.49
C GLY A 282 2.04 7.02 4.92
N GLY A 283 1.76 8.15 4.23
CA GLY A 283 0.67 9.06 4.56
C GLY A 283 0.89 9.88 5.84
N LEU A 284 2.15 10.04 6.29
CA LEU A 284 2.49 10.76 7.52
C LEU A 284 1.82 12.14 7.58
N GLY A 285 1.22 12.45 8.71
CA GLY A 285 0.48 13.69 8.98
C GLY A 285 -0.96 13.64 8.48
N LEU A 286 -1.20 13.22 7.26
CA LEU A 286 -2.53 13.20 6.65
C LEU A 286 -3.41 12.08 7.25
N VAL A 287 -2.82 10.90 7.45
CA VAL A 287 -3.53 9.75 8.04
C VAL A 287 -3.85 10.04 9.50
N GLU A 288 -2.89 10.57 10.26
CA GLU A 288 -3.08 10.91 11.67
C GLU A 288 -4.17 11.97 11.83
N ALA A 289 -4.10 13.06 11.07
CA ALA A 289 -5.13 14.10 11.11
C ALA A 289 -6.50 13.59 10.69
N GLY A 290 -6.57 12.77 9.65
CA GLY A 290 -7.81 12.17 9.17
C GLY A 290 -8.41 11.19 10.17
N MET A 291 -7.61 10.32 10.77
CA MET A 291 -8.08 9.38 11.82
C MET A 291 -8.60 10.13 13.03
N ILE A 292 -7.86 11.10 13.56
CA ILE A 292 -8.28 11.92 14.69
C ILE A 292 -9.61 12.62 14.36
N GLY A 293 -9.69 13.24 13.18
CA GLY A 293 -10.92 13.93 12.74
C GLY A 293 -12.13 13.01 12.67
N VAL A 294 -11.99 11.81 12.12
CA VAL A 294 -13.12 10.85 12.03
C VAL A 294 -13.45 10.25 13.40
N LEU A 295 -12.45 9.96 14.25
CA LEU A 295 -12.69 9.50 15.63
C LEU A 295 -13.50 10.51 16.44
N ILE A 296 -13.21 11.80 16.30
CA ILE A 296 -13.95 12.86 16.99
C ILE A 296 -15.35 13.03 16.39
N THR A 297 -15.46 13.15 15.08
CA THR A 297 -16.72 13.53 14.40
C THR A 297 -17.71 12.37 14.28
N VAL A 298 -17.22 11.16 14.06
CA VAL A 298 -18.05 9.95 13.89
C VAL A 298 -18.09 9.10 15.16
N GLY A 299 -16.96 9.02 15.85
CA GLY A 299 -16.82 8.22 17.06
C GLY A 299 -17.27 8.93 18.34
N GLY A 300 -17.42 10.26 18.32
CA GLY A 300 -17.71 11.05 19.53
C GLY A 300 -16.59 10.98 20.58
N VAL A 301 -15.38 10.67 20.15
CA VAL A 301 -14.21 10.44 21.03
C VAL A 301 -13.59 11.78 21.39
N THR A 302 -13.10 11.95 22.62
CA THR A 302 -12.37 13.15 23.04
C THR A 302 -11.06 13.32 22.25
N ASN A 303 -10.55 14.55 22.16
CA ASN A 303 -9.32 14.84 21.45
C ASN A 303 -8.15 13.98 21.94
N SER A 304 -7.94 13.90 23.26
CA SER A 304 -6.85 13.12 23.86
C SER A 304 -6.98 11.62 23.60
N SER A 305 -8.20 11.06 23.67
CA SER A 305 -8.45 9.66 23.35
C SER A 305 -8.28 9.36 21.87
N ALA A 306 -8.72 10.27 20.98
CA ALA A 306 -8.53 10.13 19.54
C ALA A 306 -7.04 10.12 19.16
N VAL A 307 -6.25 10.98 19.80
CA VAL A 307 -4.79 11.01 19.64
C VAL A 307 -4.15 9.71 20.15
N ALA A 308 -4.52 9.24 21.34
CA ALA A 308 -4.00 8.00 21.92
C ALA A 308 -4.30 6.79 21.01
N ILE A 309 -5.54 6.65 20.52
CA ILE A 309 -5.95 5.61 19.58
C ILE A 309 -5.09 5.69 18.30
N THR A 310 -4.97 6.89 17.73
CA THR A 310 -4.24 7.09 16.48
C THR A 310 -2.76 6.78 16.64
N LEU A 311 -2.10 7.27 17.68
CA LEU A 311 -0.67 7.00 17.94
C LEU A 311 -0.41 5.51 18.15
N LEU A 312 -1.26 4.83 18.93
CA LEU A 312 -1.10 3.41 19.19
C LEU A 312 -1.36 2.58 17.92
N ASP A 313 -2.35 2.94 17.11
CA ASP A 313 -2.59 2.31 15.81
C ASP A 313 -1.42 2.52 14.84
N ARG A 314 -0.88 3.74 14.79
CA ARG A 314 0.26 4.06 13.91
C ARG A 314 1.56 3.43 14.39
N SER A 315 1.72 3.17 15.69
CA SER A 315 2.87 2.41 16.19
C SER A 315 2.90 0.98 15.61
N ILE A 316 1.73 0.38 15.35
CA ILE A 316 1.61 -0.91 14.67
C ILE A 316 1.74 -0.73 13.15
N SER A 317 0.86 0.06 12.54
CA SER A 317 0.70 0.08 11.07
C SER A 317 1.85 0.80 10.34
N TYR A 318 2.55 1.69 11.01
CA TYR A 318 3.69 2.42 10.47
C TYR A 318 4.99 2.08 11.22
N GLY A 319 5.04 2.30 12.56
CA GLY A 319 6.25 2.15 13.35
C GLY A 319 6.83 0.74 13.29
N SER A 320 6.01 -0.29 13.60
CA SER A 320 6.47 -1.67 13.57
C SER A 320 6.86 -2.10 12.15
N LEU A 321 6.13 -1.64 11.14
CA LEU A 321 6.42 -1.97 9.73
C LEU A 321 7.76 -1.37 9.27
N VAL A 322 8.10 -0.15 9.72
CA VAL A 322 9.41 0.45 9.41
C VAL A 322 10.52 -0.38 10.05
N VAL A 323 10.39 -0.78 11.31
CA VAL A 323 11.42 -1.55 12.02
C VAL A 323 11.54 -2.97 11.43
N ILE A 324 10.46 -3.72 11.37
CA ILE A 324 10.47 -5.12 10.90
C ILE A 324 10.77 -5.18 9.39
N GLY A 325 10.19 -4.27 8.63
CA GLY A 325 10.44 -4.17 7.19
C GLY A 325 11.89 -3.81 6.88
N PHE A 326 12.52 -2.94 7.68
CA PHE A 326 13.95 -2.63 7.56
C PHE A 326 14.81 -3.86 7.85
N VAL A 327 14.51 -4.62 8.92
CA VAL A 327 15.23 -5.86 9.23
C VAL A 327 15.13 -6.86 8.08
N ILE A 328 13.90 -7.08 7.55
CA ILE A 328 13.69 -7.98 6.42
C ILE A 328 14.41 -7.45 5.17
N PHE A 329 14.39 -6.15 4.92
CA PHE A 329 15.10 -5.52 3.81
C PHE A 329 16.61 -5.80 3.89
N VAL A 330 17.23 -5.58 5.05
CA VAL A 330 18.68 -5.82 5.27
C VAL A 330 19.01 -7.30 5.09
N LEU A 331 18.27 -8.20 5.74
CA LEU A 331 18.46 -9.65 5.60
C LEU A 331 18.32 -10.12 4.15
N THR A 332 17.38 -9.52 3.43
CA THR A 332 17.11 -9.81 2.02
C THR A 332 18.28 -9.41 1.10
N HIS A 333 19.03 -8.34 1.46
CA HIS A 333 20.16 -7.84 0.67
C HIS A 333 21.51 -8.50 1.04
N ILE A 334 21.67 -8.92 2.28
CA ILE A 334 22.88 -9.63 2.73
C ILE A 334 22.96 -11.02 2.09
N HIS A 335 21.83 -11.68 1.83
CA HIS A 335 21.76 -13.02 1.27
C HIS A 335 21.73 -13.08 -0.27
N VAL A 336 22.04 -12.00 -1.00
CA VAL A 336 22.28 -12.09 -2.44
C VAL A 336 23.64 -12.73 -2.66
N PRO A 337 23.72 -13.98 -3.17
CA PRO A 337 25.00 -14.62 -3.41
C PRO A 337 25.82 -13.79 -4.41
N LYS A 338 27.11 -13.57 -4.13
CA LYS A 338 28.08 -12.88 -5.00
C LYS A 338 28.29 -13.54 -6.38
N ALA A 339 27.56 -14.63 -6.68
CA ALA A 339 27.74 -15.46 -7.88
C ALA A 339 27.40 -14.76 -9.22
N GLN A 340 26.73 -13.61 -9.20
CA GLN A 340 26.44 -12.87 -10.47
C GLN A 340 27.42 -11.74 -10.80
N ARG A 341 28.48 -11.53 -10.00
CA ARG A 341 29.51 -10.50 -10.31
C ARG A 341 30.61 -10.99 -11.22
N ILE A 342 30.67 -12.26 -11.58
CA ILE A 342 31.83 -12.86 -12.31
C ILE A 342 31.60 -12.92 -13.83
N VAL A 343 30.40 -12.65 -14.34
CA VAL A 343 30.11 -12.74 -15.79
C VAL A 343 30.35 -11.43 -16.57
N THR A 344 30.76 -10.35 -15.90
CA THR A 344 31.05 -9.06 -16.57
C THR A 344 32.55 -8.69 -16.63
N GLN A 345 33.46 -9.64 -16.36
CA GLN A 345 34.90 -9.46 -16.57
C GLN A 345 35.47 -10.67 -17.33
N GLY A 346 35.04 -10.86 -18.57
CA GLY A 346 35.58 -11.77 -19.55
C GLY A 346 35.32 -11.24 -20.93
#